data_c96676ac876106ee412cdb67eb962611
#
_entry.id   c96676ac876106ee412cdb67eb962611
#
_cell.length_a   1.000
_cell.length_b   1.000
_cell.length_c   1.000
_cell.angle_alpha   90.00
_cell.angle_beta   90.00
_cell.angle_gamma   90.00
#
_symmetry.space_group_name_H-M   'P 1'
#
loop_
_entity.id
_entity.type
_entity.pdbx_description
1 polymer ?
#
loop_
_entity_poly.entity_id
_entity_poly.type
_entity_poly.pdbx_seq_one_letter_code
_entity_poly.pdbx_strand_id
1 'polypeptide(L)'
;MPVVELNINRIRKLVSRNVTRKQILDVLPFLGLDIESEDGNEIRIEYSPNRPDYSTDYGIAIGLQGLLGIKKGIQKTTIKKKGQFAVKVDPTVTKIRPYVTGIIATNGKLDDISIKQLMNMQEDLHFGIGRKRKKSSIGLHD
;
A
#
# COMPACT_ATOMS: atom_id res chain seq x y z
N MET A 1 -1.29 0.88 17.66
CA MET A 1 -1.00 1.41 16.30
C MET A 1 -1.69 0.51 15.27
N PRO A 2 -1.83 0.89 14.02
CA PRO A 2 -2.41 0.00 13.03
C PRO A 2 -1.52 -1.23 12.79
N VAL A 3 -2.15 -2.36 12.46
CA VAL A 3 -1.50 -3.66 12.30
C VAL A 3 -1.80 -4.21 10.91
N VAL A 4 -0.81 -4.80 10.28
CA VAL A 4 -0.93 -5.54 9.03
C VAL A 4 -0.52 -7.00 9.22
N GLU A 5 -1.26 -7.91 8.61
CA GLU A 5 -0.93 -9.33 8.55
C GLU A 5 -0.18 -9.60 7.26
N LEU A 6 0.99 -10.21 7.38
CA LEU A 6 1.88 -10.52 6.26
C LEU A 6 2.14 -12.02 6.17
N ASN A 7 2.05 -12.54 4.96
CA ASN A 7 2.51 -13.88 4.65
C ASN A 7 3.96 -13.84 4.15
N ILE A 8 4.87 -14.51 4.86
CA ILE A 8 6.30 -14.52 4.54
C ILE A 8 6.58 -15.03 3.12
N ASN A 9 5.87 -16.04 2.68
CA ASN A 9 6.08 -16.58 1.33
C ASN A 9 5.65 -15.59 0.25
N ARG A 10 4.60 -14.80 0.51
CA ARG A 10 4.15 -13.73 -0.37
C ARG A 10 5.16 -12.57 -0.38
N ILE A 11 5.64 -12.14 0.78
CA ILE A 11 6.70 -11.11 0.87
C ILE A 11 7.94 -11.54 0.09
N ARG A 12 8.39 -12.79 0.24
CA ARG A 12 9.55 -13.31 -0.52
C ARG A 12 9.35 -13.19 -2.02
N LYS A 13 8.15 -13.50 -2.52
CA LYS A 13 7.82 -13.36 -3.95
C LYS A 13 7.85 -11.88 -4.40
N LEU A 14 7.29 -10.97 -3.58
CA LEU A 14 7.22 -9.54 -3.88
C LEU A 14 8.59 -8.87 -3.86
N VAL A 15 9.47 -9.30 -2.99
CA VAL A 15 10.86 -8.81 -2.94
C VAL A 15 11.65 -9.21 -4.20
N SER A 16 11.17 -10.20 -4.96
CA SER A 16 11.77 -10.65 -6.24
C SER A 16 13.19 -11.19 -6.09
N ARG A 17 13.51 -11.77 -4.93
CA ARG A 17 14.79 -12.43 -4.64
C ARG A 17 14.59 -13.57 -3.66
N ASN A 18 15.51 -14.53 -3.70
CA ASN A 18 15.47 -15.64 -2.77
C ASN A 18 16.02 -15.21 -1.39
N VAL A 19 15.23 -14.41 -0.67
CA VAL A 19 15.51 -14.00 0.72
C VAL A 19 15.00 -15.04 1.69
N THR A 20 15.71 -15.23 2.80
CA THR A 20 15.29 -16.14 3.87
C THR A 20 14.28 -15.45 4.79
N ARG A 21 13.47 -16.25 5.51
CA ARG A 21 12.63 -15.75 6.59
C ARG A 21 13.43 -14.91 7.59
N LYS A 22 14.59 -15.44 8.02
CA LYS A 22 15.45 -14.75 8.97
C LYS A 22 15.86 -13.36 8.49
N GLN A 23 16.28 -13.22 7.23
CA GLN A 23 16.66 -11.92 6.68
C GLN A 23 15.50 -10.93 6.67
N ILE A 24 14.27 -11.38 6.40
CA ILE A 24 13.08 -10.53 6.46
C ILE A 24 12.86 -10.04 7.88
N LEU A 25 12.81 -10.95 8.85
CA LEU A 25 12.55 -10.62 10.25
C LEU A 25 13.63 -9.72 10.84
N ASP A 26 14.89 -9.96 10.51
CA ASP A 26 16.03 -9.15 10.98
C ASP A 26 15.99 -7.70 10.43
N VAL A 27 15.38 -7.49 9.25
CA VAL A 27 15.37 -6.20 8.56
C VAL A 27 14.09 -5.39 8.82
N LEU A 28 12.97 -6.03 9.12
CA LEU A 28 11.69 -5.34 9.37
C LEU A 28 11.79 -4.21 10.40
N PRO A 29 12.46 -4.37 11.55
CA PRO A 29 12.59 -3.28 12.53
C PRO A 29 13.29 -2.03 11.99
N PHE A 30 14.19 -2.18 11.03
CA PHE A 30 14.86 -1.02 10.40
C PHE A 30 13.95 -0.22 9.46
N LEU A 31 12.76 -0.74 9.14
CA LEU A 31 11.68 0.03 8.49
C LEU A 31 10.80 0.79 9.49
N GLY A 32 11.07 0.64 10.80
CA GLY A 32 10.22 1.16 11.87
C GLY A 32 8.94 0.33 12.04
N LEU A 33 9.06 -0.98 11.86
CA LEU A 33 7.97 -1.95 11.97
C LEU A 33 8.22 -2.86 13.17
N ASP A 34 7.24 -2.97 14.05
CA ASP A 34 7.33 -3.82 15.24
C ASP A 34 6.58 -5.13 15.01
N ILE A 35 7.25 -6.24 15.26
CA ILE A 35 6.66 -7.58 15.12
C ILE A 35 5.88 -7.89 16.40
N GLU A 36 4.54 -7.94 16.31
CA GLU A 36 3.68 -8.27 17.44
C GLU A 36 3.61 -9.77 17.71
N SER A 37 3.49 -10.55 16.64
CA SER A 37 3.39 -12.01 16.75
C SER A 37 3.80 -12.73 15.46
N GLU A 38 4.19 -13.98 15.63
CA GLU A 38 4.55 -14.88 14.55
C GLU A 38 3.79 -16.20 14.71
N ASP A 39 3.12 -16.64 13.64
CA ASP A 39 2.46 -17.95 13.58
C ASP A 39 2.76 -18.61 12.21
N GLY A 40 3.66 -19.58 12.23
CA GLY A 40 4.09 -20.24 11.00
C GLY A 40 4.62 -19.27 9.95
N ASN A 41 3.92 -19.14 8.83
CA ASN A 41 4.26 -18.20 7.75
C ASN A 41 3.56 -16.84 7.89
N GLU A 42 2.68 -16.68 8.83
CA GLU A 42 1.99 -15.42 9.08
C GLU A 42 2.72 -14.64 10.17
N ILE A 43 2.84 -13.34 9.95
CA ILE A 43 3.38 -12.39 10.94
C ILE A 43 2.45 -11.20 11.05
N ARG A 44 2.25 -10.73 12.26
CA ARG A 44 1.53 -9.50 12.55
C ARG A 44 2.53 -8.40 12.85
N ILE A 45 2.40 -7.29 12.16
CA ILE A 45 3.34 -6.18 12.23
C ILE A 45 2.58 -4.91 12.52
N GLU A 46 3.02 -4.21 13.54
CA GLU A 46 2.58 -2.87 13.85
C GLU A 46 3.37 -1.85 13.03
N TYR A 47 2.70 -0.84 12.48
CA TYR A 47 3.32 0.23 11.70
C TYR A 47 2.82 1.60 12.11
N SER A 48 3.61 2.63 11.83
CA SER A 48 3.25 3.99 12.16
C SER A 48 2.17 4.56 11.23
N PRO A 49 1.13 5.24 11.74
CA PRO A 49 0.05 5.80 10.92
C PRO A 49 0.49 6.83 9.86
N ASN A 50 1.70 7.38 9.99
CA ASN A 50 2.29 8.27 8.99
C ASN A 50 2.91 7.51 7.79
N ARG A 51 2.90 6.19 7.82
CA ARG A 51 3.39 5.30 6.77
C ARG A 51 2.25 4.40 6.24
N PRO A 52 1.24 5.00 5.60
CA PRO A 52 0.10 4.23 5.07
C PRO A 52 0.51 3.24 3.97
N ASP A 53 1.68 3.43 3.35
CA ASP A 53 2.27 2.47 2.42
C ASP A 53 2.60 1.13 3.09
N TYR A 54 2.86 1.10 4.39
CA TYR A 54 3.12 -0.12 5.16
C TYR A 54 1.87 -0.86 5.61
N SER A 55 0.69 -0.38 5.27
CA SER A 55 -0.55 -1.15 5.43
C SER A 55 -0.67 -2.32 4.43
N THR A 56 0.27 -2.44 3.50
CA THR A 56 0.28 -3.49 2.48
C THR A 56 1.61 -4.23 2.42
N ASP A 57 1.55 -5.51 2.08
CA ASP A 57 2.74 -6.32 1.83
C ASP A 57 3.60 -5.77 0.68
N TYR A 58 2.96 -5.15 -0.32
CA TYR A 58 3.65 -4.53 -1.44
C TYR A 58 4.51 -3.34 -1.01
N GLY A 59 3.97 -2.45 -0.18
CA GLY A 59 4.71 -1.30 0.34
C GLY A 59 5.89 -1.72 1.23
N ILE A 60 5.67 -2.71 2.10
CA ILE A 60 6.72 -3.28 2.94
C ILE A 60 7.79 -3.97 2.08
N ALA A 61 7.39 -4.71 1.04
CA ALA A 61 8.36 -5.36 0.14
C ALA A 61 9.26 -4.34 -0.58
N ILE A 62 8.74 -3.18 -0.96
CA ILE A 62 9.54 -2.08 -1.55
C ILE A 62 10.60 -1.59 -0.53
N GLY A 63 10.20 -1.39 0.72
CA GLY A 63 11.12 -1.00 1.78
C GLY A 63 12.22 -2.05 2.00
N LEU A 64 11.84 -3.34 2.07
CA LEU A 64 12.79 -4.45 2.19
C LEU A 64 13.74 -4.53 0.99
N GLN A 65 13.26 -4.32 -0.23
CA GLN A 65 14.12 -4.28 -1.43
C GLN A 65 15.22 -3.21 -1.30
N GLY A 66 14.86 -2.05 -0.75
CA GLY A 66 15.80 -0.95 -0.51
C GLY A 66 16.88 -1.32 0.53
N LEU A 67 16.45 -1.76 1.71
CA LEU A 67 17.37 -2.11 2.82
C LEU A 67 18.26 -3.30 2.51
N LEU A 68 17.72 -4.30 1.81
CA LEU A 68 18.50 -5.47 1.37
C LEU A 68 19.40 -5.18 0.15
N GLY A 69 19.41 -3.93 -0.35
CA GLY A 69 20.24 -3.54 -1.48
C GLY A 69 19.84 -4.17 -2.82
N ILE A 70 18.63 -4.74 -2.90
CA ILE A 70 18.10 -5.42 -4.11
C ILE A 70 17.72 -4.38 -5.16
N LYS A 71 17.08 -3.31 -4.73
CA LYS A 71 16.66 -2.21 -5.58
C LYS A 71 16.95 -0.88 -4.89
N LYS A 72 17.65 0.01 -5.58
CA LYS A 72 18.05 1.31 -5.03
C LYS A 72 17.34 2.45 -5.75
N GLY A 73 17.13 3.54 -5.01
CA GLY A 73 16.56 4.77 -5.55
C GLY A 73 15.03 4.76 -5.58
N ILE A 74 14.47 5.85 -6.08
CA ILE A 74 13.02 6.06 -6.17
C ILE A 74 12.43 5.13 -7.23
N GLN A 75 11.35 4.46 -6.88
CA GLN A 75 10.60 3.64 -7.83
C GLN A 75 10.04 4.53 -8.94
N LYS A 76 10.44 4.24 -10.19
CA LYS A 76 9.90 4.94 -11.35
C LYS A 76 8.56 4.34 -11.73
N THR A 77 7.52 5.16 -11.70
CA THR A 77 6.19 4.80 -12.20
C THR A 77 6.01 5.45 -13.57
N THR A 78 5.69 4.64 -14.57
CA THR A 78 5.37 5.16 -15.90
C THR A 78 3.87 5.39 -15.98
N ILE A 79 3.48 6.64 -16.05
CA ILE A 79 2.10 7.04 -16.30
C ILE A 79 1.93 7.17 -17.82
N LYS A 80 1.12 6.30 -18.39
CA LYS A 80 0.72 6.44 -19.80
C LYS A 80 -0.24 7.61 -19.92
N LYS A 81 -0.13 8.33 -21.01
CA LYS A 81 -1.04 9.45 -21.27
C LYS A 81 -2.50 8.96 -21.32
N LYS A 82 -3.36 9.88 -20.89
CA LYS A 82 -4.81 9.95 -20.98
C LYS A 82 -5.38 9.11 -22.12
N GLY A 83 -6.14 8.09 -21.75
CA GLY A 83 -6.96 7.34 -22.69
C GLY A 83 -8.27 8.10 -23.00
N GLN A 84 -9.28 7.34 -23.41
CA GLN A 84 -10.62 7.89 -23.73
C GLN A 84 -11.46 8.19 -22.49
N PHE A 85 -10.92 7.94 -21.28
CA PHE A 85 -11.65 8.10 -20.03
C PHE A 85 -11.57 9.54 -19.54
N ALA A 86 -12.70 10.05 -19.07
CA ALA A 86 -12.81 11.39 -18.48
C ALA A 86 -13.70 11.33 -17.25
N VAL A 87 -13.32 12.05 -16.21
CA VAL A 87 -14.17 12.30 -15.05
C VAL A 87 -14.95 13.58 -15.32
N LYS A 88 -16.27 13.46 -15.40
CA LYS A 88 -17.18 14.62 -15.53
C LYS A 88 -17.64 15.01 -14.13
N VAL A 89 -17.28 16.21 -13.71
CA VAL A 89 -17.67 16.75 -12.39
C VAL A 89 -18.89 17.62 -12.54
N ASP A 90 -19.92 17.35 -11.74
CA ASP A 90 -21.10 18.19 -11.67
C ASP A 90 -20.77 19.49 -10.92
N PRO A 91 -21.15 20.68 -11.44
CA PRO A 91 -20.88 21.95 -10.78
C PRO A 91 -21.44 22.08 -9.36
N THR A 92 -22.49 21.36 -9.03
CA THR A 92 -23.12 21.40 -7.69
C THR A 92 -22.20 20.92 -6.57
N VAL A 93 -21.27 20.00 -6.88
CA VAL A 93 -20.33 19.47 -5.88
C VAL A 93 -19.09 20.34 -5.67
N THR A 94 -18.86 21.35 -6.52
CA THR A 94 -17.64 22.17 -6.51
C THR A 94 -17.44 22.91 -5.18
N LYS A 95 -18.52 23.33 -4.53
CA LYS A 95 -18.46 24.00 -3.21
C LYS A 95 -18.05 23.06 -2.07
N ILE A 96 -18.31 21.75 -2.23
CA ILE A 96 -18.06 20.74 -1.20
C ILE A 96 -16.75 20.03 -1.47
N ARG A 97 -16.52 19.62 -2.72
CA ARG A 97 -15.32 18.86 -3.20
C ARG A 97 -14.83 19.48 -4.51
N PRO A 98 -14.02 20.56 -4.44
CA PRO A 98 -13.61 21.31 -5.63
C PRO A 98 -12.58 20.55 -6.50
N TYR A 99 -11.93 19.53 -5.96
CA TYR A 99 -10.90 18.79 -6.67
C TYR A 99 -11.22 17.30 -6.74
N VAL A 100 -11.02 16.73 -7.91
CA VAL A 100 -11.08 15.29 -8.17
C VAL A 100 -9.95 14.89 -9.09
N THR A 101 -9.38 13.73 -8.83
CA THR A 101 -8.42 13.09 -9.71
C THR A 101 -8.73 11.60 -9.80
N GLY A 102 -8.34 10.97 -10.89
CA GLY A 102 -8.55 9.55 -11.08
C GLY A 102 -7.37 8.92 -11.81
N ILE A 103 -7.12 7.66 -11.51
CA ILE A 103 -6.13 6.82 -12.18
C ILE A 103 -6.84 5.55 -12.62
N ILE A 104 -6.59 5.13 -13.85
CA ILE A 104 -7.07 3.85 -14.36
C ILE A 104 -5.88 2.92 -14.46
N ALA A 105 -5.97 1.79 -13.77
CA ALA A 105 -5.03 0.70 -13.87
C ALA A 105 -5.64 -0.40 -14.74
N THR A 106 -4.90 -0.85 -15.76
CA THR A 106 -5.34 -1.92 -16.65
C THR A 106 -4.47 -3.16 -16.46
N ASN A 107 -5.03 -4.32 -16.79
CA ASN A 107 -4.34 -5.61 -16.72
C ASN A 107 -3.86 -6.00 -15.31
N GLY A 108 -4.43 -5.41 -14.27
CA GLY A 108 -4.22 -5.84 -12.90
C GLY A 108 -4.96 -7.14 -12.63
N LYS A 109 -4.28 -8.09 -11.96
CA LYS A 109 -4.93 -9.26 -11.37
C LYS A 109 -4.90 -9.06 -9.86
N LEU A 110 -6.07 -8.87 -9.27
CA LEU A 110 -6.23 -8.76 -7.84
C LEU A 110 -6.71 -10.11 -7.29
N ASP A 111 -6.01 -10.61 -6.30
CA ASP A 111 -6.47 -11.70 -5.46
C ASP A 111 -7.17 -11.13 -4.22
N ASP A 112 -7.88 -11.98 -3.48
CA ASP A 112 -8.63 -11.57 -2.28
C ASP A 112 -7.74 -10.88 -1.24
N ILE A 113 -6.48 -11.32 -1.12
CA ILE A 113 -5.50 -10.71 -0.21
C ILE A 113 -5.20 -9.28 -0.65
N SER A 114 -4.95 -9.08 -1.93
CA SER A 114 -4.68 -7.74 -2.49
C SER A 114 -5.87 -6.80 -2.35
N ILE A 115 -7.09 -7.30 -2.57
CA ILE A 115 -8.32 -6.51 -2.37
C ILE A 115 -8.45 -6.10 -0.90
N LYS A 116 -8.30 -7.04 0.03
CA LYS A 116 -8.35 -6.75 1.47
C LYS A 116 -7.32 -5.70 1.89
N GLN A 117 -6.09 -5.82 1.40
CA GLN A 117 -5.03 -4.84 1.70
C GLN A 117 -5.31 -3.46 1.09
N LEU A 118 -5.83 -3.40 -0.13
CA LEU A 118 -6.22 -2.13 -0.75
C LEU A 118 -7.35 -1.45 0.04
N MET A 119 -8.31 -2.21 0.55
CA MET A 119 -9.38 -1.69 1.42
C MET A 119 -8.80 -1.14 2.73
N ASN A 120 -7.89 -1.86 3.36
CA ASN A 120 -7.24 -1.41 4.60
C ASN A 120 -6.44 -0.13 4.35
N MET A 121 -5.62 -0.09 3.30
CA MET A 121 -4.87 1.11 2.92
C MET A 121 -5.79 2.30 2.64
N GLN A 122 -6.91 2.07 1.98
CA GLN A 122 -7.92 3.10 1.72
C GLN A 122 -8.48 3.67 3.03
N GLU A 123 -8.81 2.82 4.00
CA GLU A 123 -9.32 3.29 5.30
C GLU A 123 -8.25 4.03 6.10
N ASP A 124 -7.00 3.59 6.09
CA ASP A 124 -5.89 4.29 6.74
C ASP A 124 -5.65 5.68 6.14
N LEU A 125 -5.71 5.79 4.81
CA LEU A 125 -5.63 7.09 4.13
C LEU A 125 -6.83 7.98 4.46
N HIS A 126 -8.04 7.42 4.54
CA HIS A 126 -9.24 8.16 4.97
C HIS A 126 -9.12 8.67 6.39
N PHE A 127 -8.62 7.84 7.30
CA PHE A 127 -8.48 8.21 8.71
C PHE A 127 -7.38 9.26 8.90
N GLY A 128 -6.19 9.01 8.35
CA GLY A 128 -5.01 9.87 8.48
C GLY A 128 -5.13 11.15 7.67
N ILE A 129 -4.64 11.13 6.42
CA ILE A 129 -4.57 12.29 5.52
C ILE A 129 -5.97 12.84 5.20
N GLY A 130 -6.94 11.94 5.02
CA GLY A 130 -8.33 12.30 4.74
C GLY A 130 -9.09 12.90 5.92
N ARG A 131 -8.54 12.84 7.14
CA ARG A 131 -9.16 13.29 8.39
C ARG A 131 -10.60 12.76 8.53
N LYS A 132 -10.73 11.43 8.53
CA LYS A 132 -12.03 10.75 8.53
C LYS A 132 -12.92 11.19 7.35
N ARG A 133 -12.35 11.21 6.15
CA ARG A 133 -12.99 11.65 4.90
C ARG A 133 -13.40 13.13 4.83
N LYS A 134 -13.06 13.96 5.85
CA LYS A 134 -13.40 15.39 5.84
C LYS A 134 -12.56 16.19 4.84
N LYS A 135 -11.30 15.80 4.63
CA LYS A 135 -10.37 16.48 3.71
C LYS A 135 -10.32 15.82 2.34
N SER A 136 -10.19 14.51 2.32
CA SER A 136 -10.14 13.73 1.07
C SER A 136 -10.73 12.35 1.27
N SER A 137 -11.19 11.76 0.19
CA SER A 137 -11.63 10.37 0.13
C SER A 137 -11.11 9.71 -1.14
N ILE A 138 -10.89 8.42 -1.08
CA ILE A 138 -10.46 7.57 -2.19
C ILE A 138 -11.54 6.54 -2.42
N GLY A 139 -11.92 6.30 -3.66
CA GLY A 139 -12.78 5.19 -4.08
C GLY A 139 -12.02 4.29 -5.03
N LEU A 140 -12.11 2.99 -4.82
CA LEU A 140 -11.65 1.97 -5.75
C LEU A 140 -12.90 1.39 -6.41
N HIS A 141 -12.92 1.36 -7.73
CA HIS A 141 -14.06 0.92 -8.52
C HIS A 141 -13.57 -0.06 -9.59
N ASP A 142 -14.40 -1.05 -9.91
CA ASP A 142 -14.22 -1.97 -11.03
C ASP A 142 -14.97 -1.44 -12.27
#